data_f0cf1b5fb52cf172a190549f7f2ea966
#
_entry.id   f0cf1b5fb52cf172a190549f7f2ea966
#
_cell.length_a   1.000
_cell.length_b   1.000
_cell.length_c   1.000
_cell.angle_alpha   90.00
_cell.angle_beta   90.00
_cell.angle_gamma   90.00
#
_symmetry.space_group_name_H-M   'P 1'
#
loop_
_entity.id
_entity.type
_entity.pdbx_description
1 polymer ?
#
loop_
_entity_poly.entity_id
_entity_poly.type
_entity_poly.pdbx_seq_one_letter_code
_entity_poly.pdbx_strand_id
1 'polypeptide(L)'
;MEGSSKKIKITIVTDDGKTNMLSEEKNGQNIIVTHDSSMTLMSTLLKNELVHGSFCGGRGDCGRCRVQFIRGVMIPTMLERSVMTAEELRQGYRLACLTRPKDDCVIRLSFAEEKKIAIISEMKEMSEFDDQLSQQNEQSVNQTTCVSDTCVIEKKASATDKDVETVIAVDLGTTTIAMQLLEIGTGRILDTYCAMNPQRRYGSDVISRIRASVEGKRKELQQMVLFVLKEGVMKFRRRCRSIQGMCIAGNTTMVHLLMGYDVLSLGRHPFTPVEIGLQVYEDSDWEFKVWIAPGINAFVGGDIVAGLYALGLLSDSSSIEHNDRCGELDKGLADIAGKSARLLIDLGTNGEMAITDGRRMIVTATAAGPAFEGGAGAGIVGSDMIAKVAELLQTGVLDETGLLKEPWFSEGISVGEPAVRLYNKDIRALQMAKAAVRAGVEILWKRMGQPPIDQVYLAGGFGYYLDVEAAFRIGLLPVSMRGKVTAAGNTSLAGAYRIGCDLLDGTTDKGQLEKRLSFIESINLAEQEEFNALYVRYIDLR
;
A
#
# COMPACT_ATOMS: atom_id res chain seq x y z
N MET A 1 -38.34 5.54 21.20
CA MET A 1 -38.23 4.31 22.02
C MET A 1 -36.73 3.94 22.03
N GLU A 2 -36.04 4.35 23.06
CA GLU A 2 -34.64 3.95 23.30
C GLU A 2 -34.63 2.47 23.68
N GLY A 3 -34.12 1.63 22.77
CA GLY A 3 -33.96 0.22 23.02
C GLY A 3 -32.87 0.02 24.08
N SER A 4 -33.21 -0.48 25.25
CA SER A 4 -32.25 -0.81 26.29
C SER A 4 -31.20 -1.79 25.73
N SER A 5 -29.94 -1.37 25.74
CA SER A 5 -28.79 -2.19 25.39
C SER A 5 -28.70 -3.39 26.36
N LYS A 6 -28.74 -4.60 25.80
CA LYS A 6 -28.61 -5.85 26.56
C LYS A 6 -27.17 -6.37 26.42
N LYS A 7 -26.53 -6.67 27.53
CA LYS A 7 -25.23 -7.37 27.52
C LYS A 7 -25.45 -8.87 27.37
N ILE A 8 -24.81 -9.47 26.40
CA ILE A 8 -24.87 -10.91 26.09
C ILE A 8 -23.46 -11.51 26.06
N LYS A 9 -23.38 -12.83 26.17
CA LYS A 9 -22.11 -13.58 26.09
C LYS A 9 -21.89 -14.15 24.70
N ILE A 10 -20.73 -13.91 24.14
CA ILE A 10 -20.27 -14.55 22.91
C ILE A 10 -19.13 -15.48 23.26
N THR A 11 -19.29 -16.75 22.97
CA THR A 11 -18.24 -17.76 23.11
C THR A 11 -17.59 -17.97 21.75
N ILE A 12 -16.28 -17.82 21.70
CA ILE A 12 -15.48 -18.00 20.48
C ILE A 12 -14.73 -19.32 20.59
N VAL A 13 -14.99 -20.21 19.64
CA VAL A 13 -14.32 -21.50 19.52
C VAL A 13 -13.13 -21.32 18.60
N THR A 14 -11.94 -21.72 19.06
CA THR A 14 -10.71 -21.79 18.27
C THR A 14 -10.51 -23.21 17.79
N ASP A 15 -10.23 -23.42 16.49
CA ASP A 15 -9.81 -24.72 15.98
C ASP A 15 -8.42 -25.06 16.53
N ASP A 16 -8.26 -26.29 17.04
CA ASP A 16 -7.02 -26.77 17.63
C ASP A 16 -5.84 -26.57 16.68
N GLY A 17 -4.96 -25.66 16.98
CA GLY A 17 -3.60 -25.67 16.52
C GLY A 17 -3.03 -24.43 15.84
N LYS A 18 -3.78 -23.40 15.47
CA LYS A 18 -3.24 -22.22 14.76
C LYS A 18 -3.95 -20.92 15.07
N THR A 19 -3.92 -20.49 16.30
CA THR A 19 -4.17 -19.09 16.63
C THR A 19 -2.93 -18.53 17.31
N ASN A 20 -2.19 -17.68 16.60
CA ASN A 20 -1.19 -16.82 17.22
C ASN A 20 -1.92 -15.79 18.05
N MET A 21 -2.07 -16.04 19.32
CA MET A 21 -2.51 -15.06 20.30
C MET A 21 -1.32 -14.49 21.04
N LEU A 22 -1.33 -13.20 21.20
CA LEU A 22 -0.49 -12.42 22.12
C LEU A 22 -0.85 -12.72 23.58
N SER A 23 -0.81 -13.97 24.01
CA SER A 23 -0.76 -14.38 25.43
C SER A 23 -0.32 -15.83 25.51
N GLU A 24 0.75 -16.05 26.26
CA GLU A 24 1.27 -17.36 26.62
C GLU A 24 0.28 -18.10 27.52
N GLU A 25 -0.67 -18.84 26.93
CA GLU A 25 -1.26 -20.01 27.59
C GLU A 25 -1.88 -20.93 26.54
N LYS A 26 -1.18 -22.01 26.30
CA LYS A 26 -1.62 -23.16 25.49
C LYS A 26 -2.60 -23.98 26.30
N ASN A 27 -3.86 -24.03 25.87
CA ASN A 27 -4.77 -25.19 25.99
C ASN A 27 -6.10 -24.76 25.41
N GLY A 28 -6.70 -25.55 24.51
CA GLY A 28 -7.92 -25.28 23.75
C GLY A 28 -9.09 -24.71 24.57
N GLN A 29 -8.98 -23.45 24.97
CA GLN A 29 -9.97 -22.77 25.79
C GLN A 29 -10.79 -21.83 24.92
N ASN A 30 -12.12 -21.98 25.03
CA ASN A 30 -13.08 -21.07 24.45
C ASN A 30 -12.90 -19.67 25.05
N ILE A 31 -12.81 -18.64 24.20
CA ILE A 31 -12.75 -17.26 24.65
C ILE A 31 -14.18 -16.77 24.84
N ILE A 32 -14.45 -16.18 25.99
CA ILE A 32 -15.77 -15.62 26.29
C ILE A 32 -15.66 -14.09 26.37
N VAL A 33 -16.41 -13.38 25.50
CA VAL A 33 -16.46 -11.92 25.50
C VAL A 33 -17.87 -11.42 25.78
N THR A 34 -17.95 -10.25 26.42
CA THR A 34 -19.23 -9.56 26.64
C THR A 34 -19.53 -8.66 25.45
N HIS A 35 -20.70 -8.82 24.85
CA HIS A 35 -21.16 -8.04 23.70
C HIS A 35 -22.37 -7.15 24.07
N ASP A 36 -22.36 -5.94 23.56
CA ASP A 36 -23.50 -5.04 23.63
C ASP A 36 -24.38 -5.23 22.39
N SER A 37 -25.63 -5.63 22.58
CA SER A 37 -26.55 -5.98 21.51
C SER A 37 -26.89 -4.81 20.56
N SER A 38 -26.54 -3.57 20.91
CA SER A 38 -26.64 -2.40 20.03
C SER A 38 -25.49 -2.28 19.04
N MET A 39 -24.36 -2.90 19.33
CA MET A 39 -23.14 -2.84 18.52
C MET A 39 -23.09 -3.96 17.47
N THR A 40 -22.20 -3.82 16.48
CA THR A 40 -21.91 -4.92 15.56
C THR A 40 -20.97 -5.93 16.23
N LEU A 41 -21.03 -7.18 15.81
CA LEU A 41 -20.11 -8.22 16.26
C LEU A 41 -18.65 -7.82 15.99
N MET A 42 -18.36 -7.22 14.83
CA MET A 42 -17.05 -6.70 14.48
C MET A 42 -16.52 -5.71 15.53
N SER A 43 -17.35 -4.79 15.98
CA SER A 43 -16.95 -3.80 17.01
C SER A 43 -16.53 -4.48 18.31
N THR A 44 -17.20 -5.56 18.70
CA THR A 44 -16.83 -6.34 19.90
C THR A 44 -15.53 -7.11 19.68
N LEU A 45 -15.35 -7.74 18.53
CA LEU A 45 -14.12 -8.47 18.20
C LEU A 45 -12.90 -7.55 18.18
N LEU A 46 -13.03 -6.36 17.58
CA LEU A 46 -11.99 -5.32 17.56
C LEU A 46 -11.66 -4.80 18.96
N LYS A 47 -12.69 -4.55 19.79
CA LYS A 47 -12.51 -4.05 21.16
C LYS A 47 -11.75 -5.03 22.06
N ASN A 48 -11.88 -6.33 21.80
CA ASN A 48 -11.20 -7.39 22.53
C ASN A 48 -9.94 -7.91 21.83
N GLU A 49 -9.44 -7.18 20.81
CA GLU A 49 -8.21 -7.50 20.07
C GLU A 49 -8.21 -8.89 19.42
N LEU A 50 -9.38 -9.41 19.11
CA LEU A 50 -9.55 -10.73 18.50
C LEU A 50 -9.45 -10.71 16.98
N VAL A 51 -9.46 -9.51 16.39
CA VAL A 51 -9.29 -9.23 14.94
C VAL A 51 -8.62 -7.88 14.78
N HIS A 52 -7.82 -7.71 13.73
CA HIS A 52 -7.00 -6.51 13.55
C HIS A 52 -7.65 -5.42 12.68
N GLY A 53 -8.76 -5.68 11.99
CA GLY A 53 -9.37 -4.65 11.17
C GLY A 53 -10.62 -5.06 10.39
N SER A 54 -11.13 -4.10 9.64
CA SER A 54 -12.24 -4.26 8.71
C SER A 54 -11.84 -3.77 7.32
N PHE A 55 -11.87 -4.63 6.31
CA PHE A 55 -11.41 -4.28 4.95
C PHE A 55 -12.26 -3.20 4.28
N CYS A 56 -13.57 -3.21 4.45
CA CYS A 56 -14.48 -2.25 3.83
C CYS A 56 -15.01 -1.18 4.82
N GLY A 57 -14.38 -1.00 5.98
CA GLY A 57 -14.88 -0.07 7.00
C GLY A 57 -16.27 -0.42 7.54
N GLY A 58 -16.68 -1.68 7.46
CA GLY A 58 -17.96 -2.14 7.98
C GLY A 58 -19.14 -2.04 6.99
N ARG A 59 -18.92 -1.70 5.73
CA ARG A 59 -19.98 -1.59 4.70
C ARG A 59 -20.62 -2.94 4.32
N GLY A 60 -19.90 -4.07 4.53
CA GLY A 60 -20.44 -5.40 4.24
C GLY A 60 -20.27 -5.85 2.77
N ASP A 61 -19.63 -5.05 1.93
CA ASP A 61 -19.45 -5.29 0.49
C ASP A 61 -18.25 -6.17 0.15
N CYS A 62 -17.21 -6.23 1.00
CA CYS A 62 -16.01 -7.03 0.73
C CYS A 62 -16.13 -8.52 1.08
N GLY A 63 -17.11 -8.91 1.89
CA GLY A 63 -17.34 -10.30 2.28
C GLY A 63 -16.26 -10.96 3.15
N ARG A 64 -15.28 -10.20 3.71
CA ARG A 64 -14.09 -10.78 4.37
C ARG A 64 -14.25 -11.06 5.85
N CYS A 65 -15.13 -10.35 6.54
CA CYS A 65 -15.33 -10.52 7.98
C CYS A 65 -16.31 -11.69 8.30
N ARG A 66 -16.08 -12.86 7.66
CA ARG A 66 -16.92 -14.02 7.86
C ARG A 66 -16.72 -14.62 9.24
N VAL A 67 -17.80 -14.85 9.95
CA VAL A 67 -17.84 -15.63 11.19
C VAL A 67 -18.88 -16.74 11.02
N GLN A 68 -18.61 -17.93 11.54
CA GLN A 68 -19.57 -19.02 11.52
C GLN A 68 -20.29 -19.10 12.87
N PHE A 69 -21.60 -19.01 12.86
CA PHE A 69 -22.43 -19.26 14.05
C PHE A 69 -22.59 -20.75 14.23
N ILE A 70 -21.95 -21.31 15.27
CA ILE A 70 -22.07 -22.71 15.69
C ILE A 70 -23.36 -22.87 16.50
N ARG A 71 -23.70 -21.88 17.34
CA ARG A 71 -24.92 -21.83 18.13
C ARG A 71 -25.46 -20.41 18.15
N GLY A 72 -26.74 -20.28 17.98
CA GLY A 72 -27.46 -19.00 17.81
C GLY A 72 -27.93 -18.84 16.37
N VAL A 73 -29.09 -18.22 16.20
CA VAL A 73 -29.70 -18.01 14.87
C VAL A 73 -29.59 -16.55 14.48
N MET A 74 -28.96 -16.28 13.33
CA MET A 74 -28.88 -14.97 12.73
C MET A 74 -29.49 -14.97 11.33
N ILE A 75 -30.47 -14.10 11.10
CA ILE A 75 -31.09 -13.95 9.78
C ILE A 75 -30.13 -13.20 8.86
N PRO A 76 -29.79 -13.75 7.68
CA PRO A 76 -28.89 -13.08 6.73
C PRO A 76 -29.53 -11.79 6.18
N THR A 77 -28.74 -10.73 6.13
CA THR A 77 -29.11 -9.46 5.50
C THR A 77 -29.14 -9.58 3.96
N MET A 78 -29.74 -8.59 3.28
CA MET A 78 -29.72 -8.56 1.81
C MET A 78 -28.29 -8.41 1.26
N LEU A 79 -27.43 -7.63 1.92
CA LEU A 79 -26.03 -7.50 1.55
C LEU A 79 -25.27 -8.82 1.71
N GLU A 80 -25.49 -9.56 2.79
CA GLU A 80 -24.88 -10.87 2.95
C GLU A 80 -25.29 -11.83 1.83
N ARG A 81 -26.54 -11.77 1.38
CA ARG A 81 -27.03 -12.59 0.25
C ARG A 81 -26.40 -12.23 -1.09
N SER A 82 -25.89 -11.02 -1.26
CA SER A 82 -25.24 -10.57 -2.50
C SER A 82 -23.74 -10.90 -2.55
N VAL A 83 -23.09 -11.09 -1.38
CA VAL A 83 -21.63 -11.29 -1.29
C VAL A 83 -21.22 -12.67 -0.77
N MET A 84 -22.20 -13.49 -0.31
CA MET A 84 -21.98 -14.82 0.21
C MET A 84 -22.82 -15.85 -0.56
N THR A 85 -22.30 -17.06 -0.69
CA THR A 85 -23.02 -18.14 -1.33
C THR A 85 -24.18 -18.64 -0.47
N ALA A 86 -25.20 -19.23 -1.10
CA ALA A 86 -26.33 -19.81 -0.39
C ALA A 86 -25.88 -20.95 0.57
N GLU A 87 -24.80 -21.65 0.24
CA GLU A 87 -24.22 -22.71 1.06
C GLU A 87 -23.58 -22.14 2.32
N GLU A 88 -22.73 -21.10 2.20
CA GLU A 88 -22.15 -20.43 3.36
C GLU A 88 -23.22 -19.91 4.33
N LEU A 89 -24.28 -19.30 3.78
CA LEU A 89 -25.40 -18.81 4.60
C LEU A 89 -26.14 -19.95 5.32
N ARG A 90 -26.30 -21.13 4.67
CA ARG A 90 -26.90 -22.32 5.29
C ARG A 90 -26.01 -22.93 6.37
N GLN A 91 -24.69 -22.89 6.18
CA GLN A 91 -23.69 -23.34 7.17
C GLN A 91 -23.53 -22.37 8.36
N GLY A 92 -24.31 -21.30 8.41
CA GLY A 92 -24.30 -20.35 9.52
C GLY A 92 -23.26 -19.24 9.40
N TYR A 93 -22.61 -19.07 8.25
CA TYR A 93 -21.71 -17.94 8.06
C TYR A 93 -22.46 -16.61 7.97
N ARG A 94 -21.89 -15.58 8.59
CA ARG A 94 -22.40 -14.19 8.59
C ARG A 94 -21.24 -13.23 8.52
N LEU A 95 -21.50 -11.98 8.16
CA LEU A 95 -20.51 -10.92 8.18
C LEU A 95 -20.52 -10.20 9.53
N ALA A 96 -19.44 -10.29 10.27
CA ALA A 96 -19.31 -9.69 11.61
C ALA A 96 -19.63 -8.18 11.62
N CYS A 97 -19.31 -7.46 10.54
CA CYS A 97 -19.59 -6.03 10.43
C CYS A 97 -21.08 -5.69 10.27
N LEU A 98 -21.92 -6.60 9.80
CA LEU A 98 -23.36 -6.42 9.63
C LEU A 98 -24.17 -7.08 10.75
N THR A 99 -23.58 -8.04 11.44
CA THR A 99 -24.27 -8.87 12.42
C THR A 99 -24.33 -8.18 13.79
N ARG A 100 -25.51 -8.15 14.40
CA ARG A 100 -25.76 -7.67 15.77
C ARG A 100 -26.45 -8.76 16.58
N PRO A 101 -25.71 -9.62 17.25
CA PRO A 101 -26.27 -10.66 18.10
C PRO A 101 -27.14 -10.04 19.22
N LYS A 102 -28.28 -10.63 19.50
CA LYS A 102 -29.21 -10.20 20.57
C LYS A 102 -29.31 -11.16 21.72
N ASP A 103 -28.77 -12.36 21.53
CA ASP A 103 -28.77 -13.43 22.52
C ASP A 103 -27.41 -14.13 22.54
N ASP A 104 -27.13 -14.84 23.63
CA ASP A 104 -25.91 -15.59 23.80
C ASP A 104 -25.68 -16.53 22.61
N CYS A 105 -24.49 -16.51 22.06
CA CYS A 105 -24.15 -17.30 20.89
C CYS A 105 -22.73 -17.89 20.97
N VAL A 106 -22.49 -18.89 20.14
CA VAL A 106 -21.17 -19.50 19.94
C VAL A 106 -20.77 -19.30 18.50
N ILE A 107 -19.61 -18.71 18.28
CA ILE A 107 -19.07 -18.44 16.95
C ILE A 107 -17.71 -19.08 16.77
N ARG A 108 -17.38 -19.41 15.52
CA ARG A 108 -16.03 -19.70 15.05
C ARG A 108 -15.58 -18.54 14.17
N LEU A 109 -14.37 -18.07 14.40
CA LEU A 109 -13.74 -17.07 13.56
C LEU A 109 -13.21 -17.75 12.29
N SER A 110 -13.70 -17.34 11.14
CA SER A 110 -13.24 -17.80 9.82
C SER A 110 -12.61 -16.65 9.05
N PHE A 111 -11.90 -15.78 9.77
CA PHE A 111 -11.06 -14.81 9.09
C PHE A 111 -9.95 -15.60 8.41
N ALA A 112 -9.79 -15.41 7.10
CA ALA A 112 -8.59 -15.87 6.43
C ALA A 112 -7.41 -15.33 7.26
N GLU A 113 -6.53 -16.23 7.74
CA GLU A 113 -5.25 -15.79 8.29
C GLU A 113 -4.70 -14.78 7.29
N GLU A 114 -4.46 -13.55 7.75
CA GLU A 114 -3.75 -12.58 6.92
C GLU A 114 -2.40 -13.24 6.66
N LYS A 115 -2.25 -13.85 5.48
CA LYS A 115 -0.96 -14.36 5.05
C LYS A 115 -0.01 -13.19 5.18
N LYS A 116 1.10 -13.44 5.83
CA LYS A 116 2.23 -12.54 5.98
C LYS A 116 2.35 -11.69 4.72
N ILE A 117 1.94 -10.43 4.82
CA ILE A 117 2.19 -9.48 3.73
C ILE A 117 3.70 -9.29 3.78
N ALA A 118 4.38 -9.70 2.71
CA ALA A 118 5.77 -9.39 2.55
C ALA A 118 5.87 -7.86 2.49
N ILE A 119 6.34 -7.26 3.57
CA ILE A 119 6.62 -5.83 3.60
C ILE A 119 7.99 -5.67 3.00
N ILE A 120 8.06 -5.09 1.82
CA ILE A 120 9.33 -4.77 1.21
C ILE A 120 9.91 -3.60 1.98
N SER A 121 10.84 -3.92 2.82
CA SER A 121 11.71 -2.97 3.48
C SER A 121 13.08 -2.90 2.80
N GLU A 122 13.31 -3.71 1.78
CA GLU A 122 14.57 -3.71 1.06
C GLU A 122 14.60 -2.54 0.07
N MET A 123 15.38 -1.54 0.46
CA MET A 123 16.04 -0.69 -0.52
C MET A 123 17.25 -1.48 -1.01
N LYS A 124 17.49 -1.55 -2.30
CA LYS A 124 18.82 -1.86 -2.80
C LYS A 124 19.77 -0.84 -2.18
N GLU A 125 20.91 -1.29 -1.68
CA GLU A 125 21.95 -0.36 -1.20
C GLU A 125 22.16 0.68 -2.29
N MET A 126 22.26 1.95 -1.93
CA MET A 126 22.30 3.05 -2.91
C MET A 126 23.45 2.92 -3.91
N SER A 127 24.54 2.23 -3.54
CA SER A 127 25.61 1.81 -4.45
C SER A 127 25.13 0.91 -5.60
N GLU A 128 24.08 0.10 -5.40
CA GLU A 128 23.52 -0.75 -6.46
C GLU A 128 22.58 0.01 -7.41
N PHE A 129 22.03 1.15 -7.00
CA PHE A 129 21.28 2.05 -7.89
C PHE A 129 22.23 2.73 -8.91
N ASP A 130 23.41 3.12 -8.48
CA ASP A 130 24.41 3.75 -9.32
C ASP A 130 25.13 2.71 -10.22
N ASP A 131 25.33 1.47 -9.75
CA ASP A 131 25.99 0.39 -10.52
C ASP A 131 25.05 -0.31 -11.53
N GLN A 132 23.72 -0.30 -11.34
CA GLN A 132 22.78 -0.94 -12.28
C GLN A 132 22.49 -0.10 -13.54
N LEU A 133 22.84 1.16 -13.56
CA LEU A 133 22.92 1.93 -14.81
C LEU A 133 24.09 1.47 -15.68
N SER A 134 25.06 0.74 -15.13
CA SER A 134 26.27 0.33 -15.83
C SER A 134 26.42 -1.18 -16.08
N GLN A 135 25.74 -2.09 -15.39
CA GLN A 135 25.86 -3.54 -15.64
C GLN A 135 24.61 -4.35 -15.26
N GLN A 136 24.08 -5.09 -16.23
CA GLN A 136 23.18 -6.23 -15.98
C GLN A 136 24.01 -7.39 -15.41
N ASN A 137 23.75 -7.82 -14.18
CA ASN A 137 23.61 -9.24 -13.77
C ASN A 137 23.70 -9.48 -12.25
N GLU A 138 22.85 -10.44 -11.87
CA GLU A 138 22.94 -11.40 -10.75
C GLU A 138 22.41 -11.05 -9.37
N GLN A 139 21.49 -11.93 -9.03
CA GLN A 139 20.60 -12.08 -7.89
C GLN A 139 21.31 -12.33 -6.55
N SER A 140 20.82 -11.73 -5.48
CA SER A 140 20.56 -12.44 -4.22
C SER A 140 19.50 -11.70 -3.39
N VAL A 141 18.36 -12.34 -3.26
CA VAL A 141 17.18 -11.83 -2.53
C VAL A 141 17.23 -12.35 -1.09
N ASN A 142 17.33 -11.45 -0.12
CA ASN A 142 17.01 -11.77 1.27
C ASN A 142 15.54 -11.42 1.55
N GLN A 143 14.68 -12.41 1.56
CA GLN A 143 13.27 -12.27 1.88
C GLN A 143 13.08 -12.02 3.37
N THR A 144 12.50 -10.88 3.72
CA THR A 144 12.03 -10.62 5.07
C THR A 144 10.57 -10.98 5.19
N THR A 145 10.28 -12.04 5.91
CA THR A 145 8.93 -12.47 6.25
C THR A 145 8.53 -11.92 7.61
N CYS A 146 7.43 -11.16 7.67
CA CYS A 146 6.85 -10.72 8.94
C CYS A 146 6.11 -11.86 9.62
N VAL A 147 6.41 -12.13 10.87
CA VAL A 147 5.87 -13.24 11.68
C VAL A 147 4.77 -12.80 12.63
N SER A 148 4.51 -11.49 12.76
CA SER A 148 3.48 -10.87 13.60
C SER A 148 3.04 -9.55 12.96
N ASP A 149 2.12 -8.83 13.58
CA ASP A 149 1.72 -7.47 13.16
C ASP A 149 2.90 -6.48 13.09
N THR A 150 4.04 -6.87 13.65
CA THR A 150 5.28 -6.11 13.63
C THR A 150 6.40 -6.96 13.04
N CYS A 151 7.06 -6.46 12.00
CA CYS A 151 8.22 -7.10 11.40
C CYS A 151 9.49 -6.62 12.11
N VAL A 152 10.23 -7.54 12.71
CA VAL A 152 11.50 -7.26 13.37
C VAL A 152 12.60 -8.03 12.68
N ILE A 153 13.49 -7.32 11.98
CA ILE A 153 14.74 -7.90 11.49
C ILE A 153 15.80 -7.61 12.53
N GLU A 154 16.25 -8.64 13.25
CA GLU A 154 17.39 -8.52 14.13
C GLU A 154 18.69 -8.79 13.34
N LYS A 155 19.29 -7.75 12.76
CA LYS A 155 20.74 -7.81 12.45
C LYS A 155 21.50 -7.58 13.76
N LYS A 156 22.42 -8.47 14.12
CA LYS A 156 23.28 -8.29 15.31
C LYS A 156 24.01 -6.95 15.21
N ALA A 157 23.76 -6.06 16.17
CA ALA A 157 24.43 -4.76 16.24
C ALA A 157 25.95 -4.96 16.35
N SER A 158 26.71 -4.29 15.49
CA SER A 158 28.14 -4.14 15.72
C SER A 158 28.36 -3.07 16.80
N ALA A 159 29.44 -3.17 17.58
CA ALA A 159 29.75 -2.18 18.62
C ALA A 159 29.99 -0.77 18.02
N THR A 160 30.21 -0.66 16.72
CA THR A 160 30.48 0.56 15.96
C THR A 160 29.23 1.33 15.53
N ASP A 161 28.02 0.71 15.59
CA ASP A 161 26.79 1.36 15.09
C ASP A 161 26.22 2.44 16.05
N LYS A 162 26.71 2.54 17.28
CA LYS A 162 26.13 3.43 18.32
C LYS A 162 26.39 4.93 18.10
N ASP A 163 27.48 5.26 17.46
CA ASP A 163 27.97 6.63 17.30
C ASP A 163 27.84 7.16 15.86
N VAL A 164 27.18 6.39 14.98
CA VAL A 164 26.96 6.76 13.59
C VAL A 164 25.81 7.75 13.49
N GLU A 165 25.96 8.81 12.72
CA GLU A 165 24.88 9.75 12.44
C GLU A 165 23.84 9.11 11.51
N THR A 166 22.57 9.18 11.90
CA THR A 166 21.50 8.48 11.21
C THR A 166 20.30 9.38 10.94
N VAL A 167 19.54 9.00 9.93
CA VAL A 167 18.23 9.54 9.63
C VAL A 167 17.21 8.42 9.56
N ILE A 168 15.97 8.71 9.96
CA ILE A 168 14.84 7.79 9.81
C ILE A 168 14.08 8.16 8.55
N ALA A 169 13.95 7.22 7.63
CA ALA A 169 13.03 7.30 6.50
C ALA A 169 11.73 6.56 6.84
N VAL A 170 10.59 7.16 6.47
CA VAL A 170 9.26 6.59 6.72
C VAL A 170 8.44 6.62 5.43
N ASP A 171 7.88 5.46 5.10
CA ASP A 171 6.83 5.32 4.11
C ASP A 171 5.49 5.09 4.83
N LEU A 172 4.65 6.12 4.83
CA LEU A 172 3.34 6.12 5.48
C LEU A 172 2.27 5.64 4.51
N GLY A 173 2.24 4.33 4.28
CA GLY A 173 1.28 3.71 3.39
C GLY A 173 -0.12 3.54 3.99
N THR A 174 -1.10 3.33 3.12
CA THR A 174 -2.50 3.05 3.51
C THR A 174 -2.61 1.72 4.24
N THR A 175 -1.88 0.70 3.80
CA THR A 175 -1.92 -0.66 4.35
C THR A 175 -0.84 -0.89 5.39
N THR A 176 0.36 -0.42 5.13
CA THR A 176 1.56 -0.63 5.96
C THR A 176 2.27 0.68 6.23
N ILE A 177 2.97 0.74 7.36
CA ILE A 177 3.90 1.80 7.71
C ILE A 177 5.28 1.15 7.78
N ALA A 178 6.18 1.57 6.89
CA ALA A 178 7.56 1.09 6.86
C ALA A 178 8.51 2.19 7.32
N MET A 179 9.47 1.84 8.15
CA MET A 179 10.47 2.76 8.68
C MET A 179 11.85 2.13 8.60
N GLN A 180 12.84 2.90 8.22
CA GLN A 180 14.24 2.48 8.20
C GLN A 180 15.12 3.47 8.93
N LEU A 181 16.07 2.96 9.71
CA LEU A 181 17.16 3.71 10.29
C LEU A 181 18.37 3.56 9.38
N LEU A 182 18.82 4.66 8.77
CA LEU A 182 19.89 4.65 7.78
C LEU A 182 21.04 5.55 8.21
N GLU A 183 22.26 5.11 7.94
CA GLU A 183 23.47 5.88 8.09
C GLU A 183 23.54 7.02 7.07
N ILE A 184 23.79 8.24 7.54
CA ILE A 184 23.94 9.42 6.68
C ILE A 184 25.22 9.28 5.85
N GLY A 185 25.15 9.61 4.57
CA GLY A 185 26.28 9.58 3.62
C GLY A 185 26.49 8.25 2.92
N THR A 186 26.25 7.10 3.59
CA THR A 186 26.41 5.76 2.96
C THR A 186 25.07 5.15 2.55
N GLY A 187 23.96 5.56 3.15
CA GLY A 187 22.65 4.94 2.94
C GLY A 187 22.52 3.52 3.50
N ARG A 188 23.51 3.06 4.28
CA ARG A 188 23.49 1.71 4.88
C ARG A 188 22.32 1.58 5.86
N ILE A 189 21.47 0.58 5.65
CA ILE A 189 20.34 0.28 6.53
C ILE A 189 20.86 -0.38 7.81
N LEU A 190 20.68 0.29 8.94
CA LEU A 190 21.07 -0.22 10.26
C LEU A 190 19.96 -1.05 10.90
N ASP A 191 18.72 -0.64 10.73
CA ASP A 191 17.54 -1.36 11.25
C ASP A 191 16.29 -1.00 10.46
N THR A 192 15.29 -1.88 10.51
CA THR A 192 14.00 -1.71 9.84
C THR A 192 12.87 -2.01 10.83
N TYR A 193 11.81 -1.19 10.79
CA TYR A 193 10.58 -1.40 11.53
C TYR A 193 9.40 -1.30 10.56
N CYS A 194 8.56 -2.32 10.57
CA CYS A 194 7.36 -2.35 9.74
C CYS A 194 6.16 -2.75 10.60
N ALA A 195 5.04 -2.12 10.35
CA ALA A 195 3.79 -2.43 11.01
C ALA A 195 2.62 -2.28 10.04
N MET A 196 1.57 -3.05 10.26
CA MET A 196 0.29 -2.81 9.59
C MET A 196 -0.26 -1.46 10.07
N ASN A 197 -0.76 -0.65 9.13
CA ASN A 197 -1.36 0.63 9.49
C ASN A 197 -2.63 0.41 10.33
N PRO A 198 -2.65 0.76 11.62
CA PRO A 198 -3.78 0.47 12.52
C PRO A 198 -5.07 1.22 12.13
N GLN A 199 -4.97 2.26 11.29
CA GLN A 199 -6.14 2.96 10.73
C GLN A 199 -6.99 2.04 9.85
N ARG A 200 -6.49 0.86 9.43
CA ARG A 200 -7.29 -0.19 8.74
C ARG A 200 -8.52 -0.62 9.54
N ARG A 201 -8.54 -0.38 10.84
CA ARG A 201 -9.73 -0.55 11.67
C ARG A 201 -10.93 0.24 11.15
N TYR A 202 -10.69 1.39 10.50
CA TYR A 202 -11.71 2.27 9.91
C TYR A 202 -11.90 2.06 8.40
N GLY A 203 -11.11 1.20 7.79
CA GLY A 203 -11.19 0.82 6.38
C GLY A 203 -9.83 0.62 5.74
N SER A 204 -9.78 -0.21 4.70
CA SER A 204 -8.55 -0.48 3.94
C SER A 204 -8.21 0.63 2.94
N ASP A 205 -9.16 1.50 2.64
CA ASP A 205 -9.03 2.57 1.63
C ASP A 205 -9.09 3.98 2.25
N VAL A 206 -8.59 4.96 1.51
CA VAL A 206 -8.52 6.35 1.96
C VAL A 206 -9.92 6.97 2.17
N ILE A 207 -10.91 6.61 1.36
CA ILE A 207 -12.27 7.18 1.44
C ILE A 207 -12.94 6.76 2.74
N SER A 208 -12.80 5.50 3.14
CA SER A 208 -13.33 5.01 4.41
C SER A 208 -12.72 5.75 5.61
N ARG A 209 -11.45 6.10 5.56
CA ARG A 209 -10.75 6.86 6.63
C ARG A 209 -11.14 8.33 6.63
N ILE A 210 -11.30 8.95 5.46
CA ILE A 210 -11.86 10.31 5.34
C ILE A 210 -13.22 10.34 6.01
N ARG A 211 -14.11 9.40 5.69
CA ARG A 211 -15.43 9.29 6.30
C ARG A 211 -15.36 9.16 7.83
N ALA A 212 -14.54 8.24 8.34
CA ALA A 212 -14.36 8.07 9.78
C ALA A 212 -13.85 9.35 10.46
N SER A 213 -12.91 10.06 9.82
CA SER A 213 -12.40 11.34 10.32
C SER A 213 -13.52 12.39 10.42
N VAL A 214 -14.36 12.51 9.39
CA VAL A 214 -15.50 13.43 9.35
C VAL A 214 -16.56 13.04 10.40
N GLU A 215 -16.74 11.76 10.67
CA GLU A 215 -17.61 11.21 11.72
C GLU A 215 -17.02 11.37 13.14
N GLY A 216 -15.97 12.17 13.32
CA GLY A 216 -15.40 12.55 14.62
C GLY A 216 -14.22 11.69 15.10
N LYS A 217 -13.67 10.81 14.24
CA LYS A 217 -12.54 9.93 14.59
C LYS A 217 -11.17 10.51 14.23
N ARG A 218 -11.08 11.80 13.86
CA ARG A 218 -9.85 12.47 13.43
C ARG A 218 -8.68 12.28 14.42
N LYS A 219 -8.90 12.60 15.69
CA LYS A 219 -7.86 12.47 16.73
C LYS A 219 -7.44 11.01 16.95
N GLU A 220 -8.38 10.07 16.91
CA GLU A 220 -8.10 8.64 17.08
C GLU A 220 -7.24 8.13 15.90
N LEU A 221 -7.59 8.50 14.66
CA LEU A 221 -6.80 8.16 13.47
C LEU A 221 -5.38 8.72 13.54
N GLN A 222 -5.21 9.97 13.98
CA GLN A 222 -3.90 10.58 14.19
C GLN A 222 -3.07 9.80 15.23
N GLN A 223 -3.65 9.56 16.41
CA GLN A 223 -2.96 8.86 17.50
C GLN A 223 -2.52 7.44 17.13
N MET A 224 -3.29 6.75 16.31
CA MET A 224 -2.92 5.42 15.82
C MET A 224 -1.62 5.44 15.01
N VAL A 225 -1.43 6.40 14.12
CA VAL A 225 -0.18 6.52 13.34
C VAL A 225 0.97 6.96 14.22
N LEU A 226 0.75 7.97 15.06
CA LEU A 226 1.77 8.45 15.99
C LEU A 226 2.28 7.35 16.92
N PHE A 227 1.38 6.47 17.38
CA PHE A 227 1.78 5.33 18.19
C PHE A 227 2.77 4.43 17.45
N VAL A 228 2.48 4.06 16.20
CA VAL A 228 3.37 3.22 15.38
C VAL A 228 4.72 3.89 15.14
N LEU A 229 4.72 5.18 14.83
CA LEU A 229 5.96 5.93 14.63
C LEU A 229 6.81 5.95 15.90
N LYS A 230 6.20 6.19 17.07
CA LYS A 230 6.88 6.18 18.37
C LYS A 230 7.47 4.81 18.70
N GLU A 231 6.75 3.72 18.45
CA GLU A 231 7.25 2.36 18.60
C GLU A 231 8.50 2.10 17.74
N GLY A 232 8.45 2.50 16.46
CA GLY A 232 9.59 2.39 15.55
C GLY A 232 10.81 3.18 16.03
N VAL A 233 10.61 4.44 16.44
CA VAL A 233 11.68 5.29 16.99
C VAL A 233 12.27 4.70 18.27
N MET A 234 11.43 4.20 19.18
CA MET A 234 11.90 3.53 20.41
C MET A 234 12.76 2.30 20.10
N LYS A 235 12.39 1.52 19.08
CA LYS A 235 13.22 0.40 18.61
C LYS A 235 14.57 0.91 18.11
N PHE A 236 14.59 1.93 17.25
CA PHE A 236 15.81 2.47 16.65
C PHE A 236 16.75 3.11 17.67
N ARG A 237 16.23 3.80 18.69
CA ARG A 237 17.03 4.37 19.79
C ARG A 237 17.81 3.32 20.60
N ARG A 238 17.35 2.06 20.63
CA ARG A 238 18.10 0.95 21.25
C ARG A 238 19.34 0.58 20.45
N ARG A 239 19.33 0.84 19.13
CA ARG A 239 20.40 0.50 18.22
C ARG A 239 21.38 1.64 18.01
N CYS A 240 20.88 2.85 17.80
CA CYS A 240 21.66 4.05 17.54
C CYS A 240 21.16 5.21 18.42
N ARG A 241 22.10 6.05 18.93
CA ARG A 241 21.77 7.22 19.75
C ARG A 241 21.74 8.52 18.96
N SER A 242 22.43 8.57 17.81
CA SER A 242 22.59 9.78 17.01
C SER A 242 21.61 9.82 15.84
N ILE A 243 20.31 10.01 16.15
CA ILE A 243 19.28 10.23 15.15
C ILE A 243 19.18 11.75 14.91
N GLN A 244 19.54 12.19 13.70
CA GLN A 244 19.59 13.61 13.32
C GLN A 244 18.24 14.14 12.84
N GLY A 245 17.38 13.26 12.27
CA GLY A 245 16.08 13.64 11.74
C GLY A 245 15.24 12.46 11.30
N MET A 246 13.98 12.75 10.97
CA MET A 246 13.05 11.79 10.37
C MET A 246 12.33 12.47 9.20
N CYS A 247 12.29 11.82 8.06
CA CYS A 247 11.51 12.26 6.90
C CYS A 247 10.39 11.25 6.62
N ILE A 248 9.15 11.76 6.52
CA ILE A 248 7.95 10.96 6.30
C ILE A 248 7.41 11.26 4.91
N ALA A 249 7.38 10.27 4.05
CA ALA A 249 6.66 10.28 2.79
C ALA A 249 5.37 9.47 2.91
N GLY A 250 4.34 9.84 2.17
CA GLY A 250 3.08 9.11 2.14
C GLY A 250 2.04 9.80 1.27
N ASN A 251 0.95 9.09 0.97
CA ASN A 251 -0.11 9.69 0.18
C ASN A 251 -0.78 10.84 0.93
N THR A 252 -1.39 11.75 0.16
CA THR A 252 -1.94 13.01 0.68
C THR A 252 -2.91 12.79 1.84
N THR A 253 -3.80 11.80 1.76
CA THR A 253 -4.76 11.52 2.83
C THR A 253 -4.07 11.04 4.11
N MET A 254 -3.09 10.14 4.00
CA MET A 254 -2.38 9.62 5.18
C MET A 254 -1.59 10.72 5.89
N VAL A 255 -0.95 11.58 5.11
CA VAL A 255 -0.26 12.76 5.65
C VAL A 255 -1.23 13.70 6.37
N HIS A 256 -2.38 14.01 5.75
CA HIS A 256 -3.38 14.88 6.39
C HIS A 256 -3.93 14.29 7.70
N LEU A 257 -4.15 12.98 7.76
CA LEU A 257 -4.57 12.30 8.98
C LEU A 257 -3.48 12.32 10.06
N LEU A 258 -2.22 12.16 9.69
CA LEU A 258 -1.07 12.30 10.61
C LEU A 258 -0.97 13.73 11.15
N MET A 259 -1.13 14.74 10.29
CA MET A 259 -1.08 16.16 10.68
C MET A 259 -2.34 16.60 11.46
N GLY A 260 -3.38 15.76 11.52
CA GLY A 260 -4.65 16.09 12.19
C GLY A 260 -5.50 17.12 11.45
N TYR A 261 -5.26 17.31 10.15
CA TYR A 261 -6.03 18.24 9.32
C TYR A 261 -7.47 17.78 9.07
N ASP A 262 -8.31 18.72 8.67
CA ASP A 262 -9.64 18.39 8.15
C ASP A 262 -9.50 17.78 6.75
N VAL A 263 -9.99 16.57 6.60
CA VAL A 263 -9.89 15.81 5.35
C VAL A 263 -11.20 15.81 4.54
N LEU A 264 -12.20 16.60 4.96
CA LEU A 264 -13.49 16.65 4.26
C LEU A 264 -13.34 17.06 2.80
N SER A 265 -12.47 18.06 2.53
CA SER A 265 -12.21 18.56 1.18
C SER A 265 -11.48 17.55 0.29
N LEU A 266 -10.72 16.61 0.86
CA LEU A 266 -10.10 15.51 0.08
C LEU A 266 -11.14 14.49 -0.41
N GLY A 267 -12.28 14.36 0.26
CA GLY A 267 -13.36 13.43 -0.12
C GLY A 267 -14.43 14.05 -1.01
N ARG A 268 -14.33 15.32 -1.37
CA ARG A 268 -15.36 16.06 -2.15
C ARG A 268 -14.72 16.90 -3.24
N HIS A 269 -15.31 16.85 -4.43
CA HIS A 269 -14.91 17.75 -5.52
C HIS A 269 -14.89 19.22 -5.04
N PRO A 270 -13.86 20.02 -5.32
CA PRO A 270 -12.74 19.78 -6.25
C PRO A 270 -11.52 19.05 -5.65
N PHE A 271 -11.66 18.33 -4.54
CA PHE A 271 -10.59 17.53 -3.89
C PHE A 271 -9.37 18.36 -3.50
N THR A 272 -9.60 19.37 -2.66
CA THR A 272 -8.57 20.34 -2.28
C THR A 272 -7.86 19.91 -0.99
N PRO A 273 -6.54 19.68 -1.01
CA PRO A 273 -5.76 19.44 0.21
C PRO A 273 -5.65 20.72 1.05
N VAL A 274 -5.48 20.57 2.37
CA VAL A 274 -5.24 21.69 3.29
C VAL A 274 -3.83 22.23 3.10
N GLU A 275 -2.84 21.35 3.05
CA GLU A 275 -1.44 21.68 2.85
C GLU A 275 -0.72 20.51 2.17
N ILE A 276 0.10 20.79 1.17
CA ILE A 276 0.85 19.79 0.40
C ILE A 276 2.36 20.12 0.27
N GLY A 277 2.80 21.29 0.72
CA GLY A 277 4.21 21.67 0.70
C GLY A 277 5.04 20.85 1.69
N LEU A 278 6.35 21.07 1.70
CA LEU A 278 7.22 20.55 2.75
C LEU A 278 6.79 21.12 4.10
N GLN A 279 6.54 20.24 5.07
CA GLN A 279 6.12 20.63 6.42
C GLN A 279 7.10 20.09 7.45
N VAL A 280 7.12 20.75 8.61
CA VAL A 280 7.79 20.26 9.81
C VAL A 280 6.71 19.85 10.80
N TYR A 281 6.78 18.61 11.28
CA TYR A 281 5.91 18.12 12.35
C TYR A 281 6.59 18.40 13.69
N GLU A 282 5.95 19.23 14.51
CA GLU A 282 6.43 19.59 15.84
C GLU A 282 5.71 18.76 16.90
N ASP A 283 6.47 17.98 17.64
CA ASP A 283 6.01 17.23 18.82
C ASP A 283 7.14 17.21 19.83
N SER A 284 6.84 17.53 21.09
CA SER A 284 7.83 17.56 22.19
C SER A 284 8.46 16.19 22.49
N ASP A 285 7.87 15.11 22.00
CA ASP A 285 8.40 13.76 22.19
C ASP A 285 9.58 13.44 21.23
N TRP A 286 9.80 14.27 20.21
CA TRP A 286 10.89 14.13 19.26
C TRP A 286 12.06 15.05 19.60
N GLU A 287 13.23 14.50 19.82
CA GLU A 287 14.47 15.28 20.07
C GLU A 287 15.18 15.72 18.77
N PHE A 288 14.58 15.42 17.62
CA PHE A 288 15.08 15.70 16.28
C PHE A 288 13.96 16.27 15.40
N LYS A 289 14.34 16.86 14.28
CA LYS A 289 13.37 17.40 13.32
C LYS A 289 12.64 16.29 12.57
N VAL A 290 11.35 16.48 12.37
CA VAL A 290 10.50 15.58 11.58
C VAL A 290 9.96 16.36 10.39
N TRP A 291 10.34 15.95 9.20
CA TRP A 291 9.86 16.53 7.95
C TRP A 291 8.80 15.64 7.33
N ILE A 292 7.80 16.28 6.73
CA ILE A 292 6.79 15.64 5.91
C ILE A 292 7.09 16.01 4.46
N ALA A 293 7.39 15.01 3.64
CA ALA A 293 7.67 15.21 2.22
C ALA A 293 6.48 15.88 1.51
N PRO A 294 6.74 16.83 0.60
CA PRO A 294 5.68 17.53 -0.12
C PRO A 294 4.95 16.59 -1.07
N GLY A 295 3.65 16.84 -1.29
CA GLY A 295 2.84 16.21 -2.31
C GLY A 295 2.60 17.13 -3.52
N ILE A 296 1.78 16.68 -4.45
CA ILE A 296 1.42 17.43 -5.67
C ILE A 296 -0.04 17.86 -5.62
N ASN A 297 -0.95 16.96 -5.21
CA ASN A 297 -2.37 17.24 -5.07
C ASN A 297 -3.06 16.22 -4.14
N ALA A 298 -4.39 16.18 -4.16
CA ALA A 298 -5.18 15.25 -3.34
C ALA A 298 -4.93 13.76 -3.68
N PHE A 299 -4.48 13.44 -4.88
CA PHE A 299 -4.35 12.08 -5.40
C PHE A 299 -2.90 11.60 -5.51
N VAL A 300 -1.95 12.54 -5.65
CA VAL A 300 -0.51 12.26 -5.79
C VAL A 300 0.21 12.90 -4.61
N GLY A 301 0.64 12.09 -3.68
CA GLY A 301 1.21 12.49 -2.41
C GLY A 301 2.72 12.56 -2.37
N GLY A 302 3.24 12.67 -1.15
CA GLY A 302 4.67 12.73 -0.87
C GLY A 302 5.41 11.41 -1.15
N ASP A 303 4.71 10.30 -1.20
CA ASP A 303 5.24 8.99 -1.60
C ASP A 303 5.78 9.01 -3.04
N ILE A 304 4.99 9.53 -3.98
CA ILE A 304 5.39 9.68 -5.38
C ILE A 304 6.47 10.74 -5.54
N VAL A 305 6.36 11.88 -4.84
CA VAL A 305 7.40 12.92 -4.87
C VAL A 305 8.73 12.34 -4.37
N ALA A 306 8.72 11.60 -3.26
CA ALA A 306 9.88 10.90 -2.74
C ALA A 306 10.43 9.90 -3.76
N GLY A 307 9.55 9.10 -4.40
CA GLY A 307 9.95 8.16 -5.44
C GLY A 307 10.63 8.83 -6.63
N LEU A 308 10.08 9.94 -7.12
CA LEU A 308 10.69 10.75 -8.18
C LEU A 308 12.04 11.33 -7.76
N TYR A 309 12.15 11.77 -6.49
CA TYR A 309 13.39 12.28 -5.91
C TYR A 309 14.46 11.18 -5.82
N ALA A 310 14.08 9.98 -5.35
CA ALA A 310 14.98 8.83 -5.27
C ALA A 310 15.55 8.42 -6.62
N LEU A 311 14.72 8.48 -7.67
CA LEU A 311 15.09 8.09 -9.03
C LEU A 311 15.80 9.21 -9.82
N GLY A 312 16.06 10.37 -9.21
CA GLY A 312 16.64 11.52 -9.88
C GLY A 312 15.76 12.08 -11.01
N LEU A 313 14.44 11.89 -10.92
CA LEU A 313 13.48 12.35 -11.94
C LEU A 313 12.96 13.78 -11.66
N LEU A 314 13.26 14.36 -10.50
CA LEU A 314 12.91 15.73 -10.07
C LEU A 314 14.07 16.71 -10.24
N SER A 315 14.76 16.72 -11.36
CA SER A 315 15.84 17.67 -11.59
C SER A 315 15.29 19.04 -12.05
N ASP A 316 15.96 20.11 -11.60
CA ASP A 316 15.73 21.45 -12.13
C ASP A 316 16.23 21.52 -13.58
N SER A 317 15.37 21.86 -14.50
CA SER A 317 15.78 22.15 -15.90
C SER A 317 16.77 23.34 -15.99
N SER A 318 16.91 24.15 -14.91
CA SER A 318 17.87 25.24 -14.82
C SER A 318 19.23 24.83 -14.24
N SER A 319 19.34 23.64 -13.60
CA SER A 319 20.60 23.14 -13.03
C SER A 319 21.44 22.31 -14.01
N ILE A 320 20.88 22.02 -15.19
CA ILE A 320 21.58 21.30 -16.27
C ILE A 320 22.84 22.04 -16.76
N GLU A 321 22.94 23.36 -16.52
CA GLU A 321 24.08 24.16 -16.99
C GLU A 321 25.22 24.36 -15.97
N HIS A 322 25.02 24.11 -14.67
CA HIS A 322 26.03 24.54 -13.67
C HIS A 322 26.07 23.72 -12.37
N ASN A 323 26.30 22.41 -12.38
CA ASN A 323 26.79 21.81 -11.14
C ASN A 323 27.59 20.49 -11.34
N ASP A 324 28.92 20.59 -11.22
CA ASP A 324 29.85 19.45 -11.20
C ASP A 324 29.74 18.57 -9.93
N ARG A 325 28.78 18.84 -9.05
CA ARG A 325 28.56 18.12 -7.78
C ARG A 325 27.29 17.27 -7.71
N CYS A 326 26.33 17.46 -8.63
CA CYS A 326 25.20 16.53 -8.76
C CYS A 326 25.65 15.33 -9.55
N GLY A 327 25.52 14.12 -8.96
CA GLY A 327 26.03 12.89 -9.50
C GLY A 327 25.46 12.50 -10.88
N GLU A 328 25.88 11.36 -11.40
CA GLU A 328 25.54 10.81 -12.72
C GLU A 328 24.06 10.74 -13.07
N LEU A 329 23.16 10.79 -12.07
CA LEU A 329 21.70 10.78 -12.23
C LEU A 329 21.14 12.02 -12.96
N ASP A 330 21.64 13.23 -12.66
CA ASP A 330 21.20 14.46 -13.33
C ASP A 330 21.68 14.54 -14.79
N LYS A 331 22.85 13.97 -15.08
CA LYS A 331 23.36 13.82 -16.45
C LYS A 331 22.44 12.96 -17.30
N GLY A 332 21.91 11.85 -16.75
CA GLY A 332 21.03 10.94 -17.45
C GLY A 332 19.69 11.56 -17.87
N LEU A 333 19.15 12.56 -17.15
CA LEU A 333 17.94 13.29 -17.57
C LEU A 333 18.23 14.32 -18.66
N ALA A 334 19.38 14.99 -18.61
CA ALA A 334 19.80 15.93 -19.64
C ALA A 334 19.95 15.23 -21.00
N ASP A 335 20.47 14.02 -21.04
CA ASP A 335 20.71 13.24 -22.25
C ASP A 335 19.41 12.83 -22.96
N ILE A 336 18.31 12.60 -22.20
CA ILE A 336 17.00 12.22 -22.76
C ILE A 336 16.09 13.41 -23.04
N ALA A 337 16.47 14.65 -22.65
CA ALA A 337 15.60 15.82 -22.68
C ALA A 337 14.95 16.03 -24.05
N GLY A 338 13.64 15.73 -24.13
CA GLY A 338 12.82 15.83 -25.34
C GLY A 338 13.09 14.74 -26.40
N LYS A 339 13.92 13.73 -26.15
CA LYS A 339 14.21 12.63 -27.09
C LYS A 339 13.49 11.34 -26.72
N SER A 340 13.42 11.02 -25.45
CA SER A 340 12.75 9.85 -24.89
C SER A 340 12.11 10.19 -23.57
N ALA A 341 11.33 9.26 -22.99
CA ALA A 341 10.69 9.47 -21.71
C ALA A 341 10.99 8.33 -20.74
N ARG A 342 10.92 8.64 -19.43
CA ARG A 342 10.96 7.70 -18.32
C ARG A 342 9.62 7.70 -17.60
N LEU A 343 9.22 6.54 -17.13
CA LEU A 343 7.93 6.32 -16.48
C LEU A 343 8.16 5.70 -15.10
N LEU A 344 7.54 6.27 -14.07
CA LEU A 344 7.39 5.66 -12.75
C LEU A 344 5.95 5.17 -12.63
N ILE A 345 5.77 3.93 -12.19
CA ILE A 345 4.48 3.32 -11.84
C ILE A 345 4.62 2.77 -10.44
N ASP A 346 3.93 3.38 -9.47
CA ASP A 346 3.80 2.83 -8.13
C ASP A 346 2.51 2.02 -8.04
N LEU A 347 2.66 0.72 -7.75
CA LEU A 347 1.57 -0.24 -7.70
C LEU A 347 1.22 -0.56 -6.23
N GLY A 348 0.22 0.10 -5.71
CA GLY A 348 -0.33 -0.12 -4.38
C GLY A 348 -1.86 -0.27 -4.40
N THR A 349 -2.52 0.16 -3.33
CA THR A 349 -4.00 0.31 -3.27
C THR A 349 -4.49 1.29 -4.34
N ASN A 350 -3.68 2.33 -4.60
CA ASN A 350 -3.81 3.17 -5.78
C ASN A 350 -2.72 2.78 -6.78
N GLY A 351 -2.89 3.18 -8.02
CA GLY A 351 -1.85 3.12 -9.03
C GLY A 351 -1.44 4.56 -9.35
N GLU A 352 -0.37 5.02 -8.72
CA GLU A 352 0.19 6.34 -8.98
C GLU A 352 1.23 6.24 -10.10
N MET A 353 1.23 7.23 -10.98
CA MET A 353 2.08 7.21 -12.17
C MET A 353 2.65 8.59 -12.48
N ALA A 354 3.89 8.61 -12.96
CA ALA A 354 4.56 9.81 -13.42
C ALA A 354 5.34 9.53 -14.70
N ILE A 355 5.26 10.40 -15.69
CA ILE A 355 6.06 10.36 -16.91
C ILE A 355 6.85 11.65 -17.09
N THR A 356 8.11 11.55 -17.48
CA THR A 356 8.94 12.71 -17.80
C THR A 356 9.81 12.47 -19.03
N ASP A 357 9.96 13.52 -19.84
CA ASP A 357 10.92 13.56 -20.95
C ASP A 357 12.16 14.40 -20.60
N GLY A 358 12.37 14.70 -19.31
CA GLY A 358 13.45 15.55 -18.81
C GLY A 358 13.17 17.06 -18.92
N ARG A 359 12.12 17.48 -19.66
CA ARG A 359 11.67 18.89 -19.78
C ARG A 359 10.31 19.12 -19.15
N ARG A 360 9.43 18.15 -19.29
CA ARG A 360 8.06 18.15 -18.78
C ARG A 360 7.87 16.93 -17.89
N MET A 361 7.03 17.07 -16.89
CA MET A 361 6.57 15.96 -16.08
C MET A 361 5.06 15.99 -15.95
N ILE A 362 4.43 14.86 -16.13
CA ILE A 362 2.98 14.68 -15.97
C ILE A 362 2.75 13.55 -14.98
N VAL A 363 1.90 13.78 -13.98
CA VAL A 363 1.55 12.79 -12.97
C VAL A 363 0.05 12.53 -12.96
N THR A 364 -0.32 11.34 -12.50
CA THR A 364 -1.71 10.95 -12.28
C THR A 364 -1.80 9.83 -11.25
N ALA A 365 -3.02 9.59 -10.77
CA ALA A 365 -3.34 8.44 -9.95
C ALA A 365 -4.63 7.77 -10.44
N THR A 366 -4.75 6.47 -10.20
CA THR A 366 -5.97 5.70 -10.44
C THR A 366 -6.30 4.82 -9.25
N ALA A 367 -7.59 4.58 -9.02
CA ALA A 367 -8.04 3.63 -8.02
C ALA A 367 -7.86 2.20 -8.57
N ALA A 368 -6.71 1.59 -8.33
CA ALA A 368 -6.46 0.19 -8.70
C ALA A 368 -7.20 -0.79 -7.77
N GLY A 369 -7.52 -0.35 -6.56
CA GLY A 369 -8.17 -1.19 -5.55
C GLY A 369 -7.19 -2.20 -4.93
N PRO A 370 -7.66 -3.03 -3.98
CA PRO A 370 -6.79 -3.92 -3.23
C PRO A 370 -6.35 -5.18 -4.01
N ALA A 371 -6.67 -5.28 -5.30
CA ALA A 371 -6.37 -6.47 -6.10
C ALA A 371 -4.86 -6.77 -6.17
N PHE A 372 -4.04 -5.72 -6.19
CA PHE A 372 -2.59 -5.85 -6.19
C PHE A 372 -2.00 -6.17 -4.82
N GLU A 373 -2.64 -5.79 -3.73
CA GLU A 373 -2.14 -6.01 -2.36
C GLU A 373 -2.63 -7.33 -1.72
N GLY A 374 -3.07 -8.32 -2.51
CA GLY A 374 -3.67 -9.55 -1.99
C GLY A 374 -5.11 -9.36 -1.49
N GLY A 375 -5.73 -8.25 -1.85
CA GLY A 375 -7.05 -7.84 -1.43
C GLY A 375 -8.23 -8.52 -2.14
N ALA A 376 -8.01 -9.30 -3.16
CA ALA A 376 -9.06 -9.95 -3.95
C ALA A 376 -9.53 -11.29 -3.36
N GLY A 377 -9.98 -11.32 -2.13
CA GLY A 377 -10.75 -12.46 -1.56
C GLY A 377 -10.01 -13.78 -1.34
N ALA A 378 -9.02 -14.10 -2.17
CA ALA A 378 -8.38 -15.41 -2.19
C ALA A 378 -7.13 -15.53 -1.29
N GLY A 379 -6.67 -14.47 -0.64
CA GLY A 379 -5.45 -14.50 0.19
C GLY A 379 -4.15 -14.75 -0.61
N ILE A 380 -4.19 -14.57 -1.93
CA ILE A 380 -3.03 -14.65 -2.82
C ILE A 380 -2.44 -13.25 -2.92
N VAL A 381 -1.12 -13.12 -2.79
CA VAL A 381 -0.41 -11.86 -3.00
C VAL A 381 -0.57 -11.44 -4.47
N GLY A 382 -0.67 -10.13 -4.73
CA GLY A 382 -0.99 -9.64 -6.06
C GLY A 382 0.00 -10.06 -7.15
N SER A 383 1.33 -10.17 -6.84
CA SER A 383 2.34 -10.71 -7.75
C SER A 383 2.05 -12.16 -8.16
N ASP A 384 1.71 -13.00 -7.18
CA ASP A 384 1.36 -14.41 -7.42
C ASP A 384 0.04 -14.52 -8.20
N MET A 385 -0.90 -13.60 -7.96
CA MET A 385 -2.15 -13.52 -8.71
C MET A 385 -1.90 -13.23 -10.19
N ILE A 386 -1.03 -12.26 -10.51
CA ILE A 386 -0.67 -11.92 -11.90
C ILE A 386 0.04 -13.09 -12.58
N ALA A 387 1.04 -13.70 -11.91
CA ALA A 387 1.75 -14.85 -12.43
C ALA A 387 0.77 -16.03 -12.70
N LYS A 388 -0.13 -16.29 -11.75
CA LYS A 388 -1.12 -17.37 -11.90
C LYS A 388 -2.14 -17.11 -12.99
N VAL A 389 -2.68 -15.90 -13.09
CA VAL A 389 -3.62 -15.53 -14.16
C VAL A 389 -2.96 -15.64 -15.53
N ALA A 390 -1.69 -15.22 -15.66
CA ALA A 390 -0.92 -15.38 -16.89
C ALA A 390 -0.68 -16.84 -17.26
N GLU A 391 -0.41 -17.73 -16.28
CA GLU A 391 -0.29 -19.17 -16.46
C GLU A 391 -1.62 -19.79 -16.93
N LEU A 392 -2.74 -19.45 -16.27
CA LEU A 392 -4.07 -19.96 -16.62
C LEU A 392 -4.51 -19.54 -18.02
N LEU A 393 -4.14 -18.30 -18.42
CA LEU A 393 -4.37 -17.82 -19.78
C LEU A 393 -3.52 -18.61 -20.80
N GLN A 394 -2.25 -18.84 -20.50
CA GLN A 394 -1.34 -19.60 -21.38
C GLN A 394 -1.75 -21.07 -21.54
N THR A 395 -2.24 -21.70 -20.48
CA THR A 395 -2.71 -23.09 -20.50
C THR A 395 -4.13 -23.25 -21.09
N GLY A 396 -4.78 -22.12 -21.39
CA GLY A 396 -6.14 -22.11 -21.93
C GLY A 396 -7.23 -22.53 -20.94
N VAL A 397 -6.92 -22.59 -19.64
CA VAL A 397 -7.89 -22.79 -18.55
C VAL A 397 -8.72 -21.53 -18.32
N LEU A 398 -8.12 -20.38 -18.55
CA LEU A 398 -8.74 -19.06 -18.57
C LEU A 398 -8.82 -18.55 -20.01
N ASP A 399 -9.93 -17.94 -20.39
CA ASP A 399 -10.04 -17.26 -21.68
C ASP A 399 -9.60 -15.79 -21.62
N GLU A 400 -9.48 -15.15 -22.76
CA GLU A 400 -9.04 -13.76 -22.87
C GLU A 400 -10.03 -12.77 -22.23
N THR A 401 -11.30 -13.13 -22.06
CA THR A 401 -12.30 -12.32 -21.37
C THR A 401 -12.20 -12.42 -19.84
N GLY A 402 -11.31 -13.30 -19.34
CA GLY A 402 -11.07 -13.51 -17.92
C GLY A 402 -12.04 -14.49 -17.27
N LEU A 403 -12.66 -15.38 -18.05
CA LEU A 403 -13.54 -16.43 -17.55
C LEU A 403 -12.82 -17.79 -17.49
N LEU A 404 -12.89 -18.44 -16.34
CA LEU A 404 -12.45 -19.81 -16.17
C LEU A 404 -13.34 -20.75 -16.98
N LYS A 405 -12.77 -21.73 -17.68
CA LYS A 405 -13.53 -22.78 -18.36
C LYS A 405 -14.05 -23.82 -17.39
N GLU A 406 -15.04 -24.60 -17.79
CA GLU A 406 -15.52 -25.75 -16.99
C GLU A 406 -14.42 -26.80 -16.83
N PRO A 407 -14.33 -27.45 -15.65
CA PRO A 407 -15.24 -27.34 -14.50
C PRO A 407 -14.96 -26.17 -13.55
N TRP A 408 -13.89 -25.42 -13.74
CA TRP A 408 -13.42 -24.36 -12.83
C TRP A 408 -14.30 -23.12 -12.85
N PHE A 409 -15.13 -22.93 -13.86
CA PHE A 409 -16.06 -21.80 -13.93
C PHE A 409 -16.96 -21.73 -12.69
N SER A 410 -17.52 -22.87 -12.29
CA SER A 410 -18.43 -22.98 -11.15
C SER A 410 -17.71 -23.23 -9.82
N GLU A 411 -16.62 -24.03 -9.85
CA GLU A 411 -15.96 -24.53 -8.64
C GLU A 411 -14.78 -23.67 -8.17
N GLY A 412 -14.30 -22.79 -9.04
CA GLY A 412 -13.01 -22.10 -8.85
C GLY A 412 -11.84 -23.06 -9.03
N ILE A 413 -10.63 -22.51 -9.16
CA ILE A 413 -9.39 -23.25 -9.29
C ILE A 413 -8.55 -23.16 -8.03
N SER A 414 -7.97 -24.27 -7.57
CA SER A 414 -7.07 -24.30 -6.42
C SER A 414 -5.70 -23.80 -6.82
N VAL A 415 -5.12 -22.87 -6.04
CA VAL A 415 -3.83 -22.24 -6.32
C VAL A 415 -3.02 -22.05 -5.04
N GLY A 416 -1.69 -22.18 -5.14
CA GLY A 416 -0.76 -21.94 -4.04
C GLY A 416 -0.72 -23.04 -2.97
N GLU A 417 0.20 -22.88 -2.00
CA GLU A 417 0.33 -23.71 -0.80
C GLU A 417 0.38 -22.80 0.44
N PRO A 418 -0.55 -22.94 1.42
CA PRO A 418 -1.73 -23.81 1.39
C PRO A 418 -2.72 -23.42 0.29
N ALA A 419 -3.45 -24.39 -0.24
CA ALA A 419 -4.32 -24.20 -1.38
C ALA A 419 -5.45 -23.21 -1.10
N VAL A 420 -5.54 -22.18 -1.93
CA VAL A 420 -6.60 -21.17 -1.93
C VAL A 420 -7.41 -21.31 -3.21
N ARG A 421 -8.71 -21.06 -3.17
CA ARG A 421 -9.55 -21.09 -4.37
C ARG A 421 -9.65 -19.71 -5.01
N LEU A 422 -9.26 -19.65 -6.28
CA LEU A 422 -9.41 -18.51 -7.17
C LEU A 422 -10.70 -18.65 -7.97
N TYR A 423 -11.56 -17.64 -7.93
CA TYR A 423 -12.83 -17.58 -8.63
C TYR A 423 -12.84 -16.48 -9.69
N ASN A 424 -13.79 -16.54 -10.63
CA ASN A 424 -13.99 -15.52 -11.66
C ASN A 424 -14.08 -14.09 -11.09
N LYS A 425 -14.67 -13.90 -9.90
CA LYS A 425 -14.75 -12.59 -9.23
C LYS A 425 -13.38 -12.00 -8.86
N ASP A 426 -12.43 -12.88 -8.49
CA ASP A 426 -11.08 -12.46 -8.09
C ASP A 426 -10.26 -12.06 -9.33
N ILE A 427 -10.42 -12.84 -10.41
CA ILE A 427 -9.84 -12.51 -11.72
C ILE A 427 -10.41 -11.19 -12.24
N ARG A 428 -11.72 -10.97 -12.09
CA ARG A 428 -12.37 -9.73 -12.50
C ARG A 428 -11.83 -8.52 -11.73
N ALA A 429 -11.57 -8.65 -10.43
CA ALA A 429 -10.96 -7.58 -9.65
C ALA A 429 -9.55 -7.23 -10.19
N LEU A 430 -8.74 -8.23 -10.55
CA LEU A 430 -7.45 -8.00 -11.20
C LEU A 430 -7.59 -7.33 -12.57
N GLN A 431 -8.55 -7.77 -13.41
CA GLN A 431 -8.80 -7.16 -14.71
C GLN A 431 -9.12 -5.67 -14.58
N MET A 432 -9.97 -5.31 -13.61
CA MET A 432 -10.35 -3.91 -13.36
C MET A 432 -9.15 -3.07 -12.91
N ALA A 433 -8.35 -3.58 -11.98
CA ALA A 433 -7.16 -2.91 -11.49
C ALA A 433 -6.13 -2.70 -12.61
N LYS A 434 -5.84 -3.76 -13.39
CA LYS A 434 -4.90 -3.70 -14.49
C LYS A 434 -5.37 -2.77 -15.61
N ALA A 435 -6.67 -2.76 -15.92
CA ALA A 435 -7.23 -1.88 -16.93
C ALA A 435 -7.10 -0.39 -16.54
N ALA A 436 -7.31 -0.08 -15.27
CA ALA A 436 -7.16 1.28 -14.76
C ALA A 436 -5.71 1.79 -14.87
N VAL A 437 -4.74 0.97 -14.45
CA VAL A 437 -3.31 1.30 -14.57
C VAL A 437 -2.91 1.42 -16.05
N ARG A 438 -3.30 0.44 -16.88
CA ARG A 438 -2.96 0.46 -18.31
C ARG A 438 -3.53 1.67 -19.02
N ALA A 439 -4.78 2.05 -18.76
CA ALA A 439 -5.40 3.24 -19.34
C ALA A 439 -4.67 4.52 -18.88
N GLY A 440 -4.28 4.60 -17.60
CA GLY A 440 -3.50 5.72 -17.08
C GLY A 440 -2.14 5.87 -17.77
N VAL A 441 -1.40 4.77 -17.92
CA VAL A 441 -0.11 4.75 -18.65
C VAL A 441 -0.29 5.26 -20.09
N GLU A 442 -1.32 4.79 -20.80
CA GLU A 442 -1.59 5.19 -22.19
C GLU A 442 -1.90 6.68 -22.30
N ILE A 443 -2.71 7.22 -21.37
CA ILE A 443 -3.06 8.64 -21.35
C ILE A 443 -1.83 9.50 -21.06
N LEU A 444 -1.02 9.14 -20.07
CA LEU A 444 0.22 9.85 -19.76
C LEU A 444 1.16 9.88 -20.97
N TRP A 445 1.38 8.73 -21.58
CA TRP A 445 2.25 8.61 -22.75
C TRP A 445 1.75 9.43 -23.93
N LYS A 446 0.45 9.41 -24.19
CA LYS A 446 -0.20 10.20 -25.23
C LYS A 446 -0.10 11.71 -24.96
N ARG A 447 -0.33 12.14 -23.72
CA ARG A 447 -0.18 13.54 -23.29
C ARG A 447 1.26 14.05 -23.43
N MET A 448 2.24 13.18 -23.23
CA MET A 448 3.66 13.49 -23.45
C MET A 448 4.02 13.57 -24.95
N GLY A 449 3.12 13.20 -25.88
CA GLY A 449 3.36 13.17 -27.33
C GLY A 449 3.93 11.84 -27.83
N GLN A 450 3.79 10.78 -27.06
CA GLN A 450 4.21 9.42 -27.37
C GLN A 450 5.71 9.28 -27.71
N PRO A 451 6.62 9.91 -26.96
CA PRO A 451 8.05 9.74 -27.20
C PRO A 451 8.45 8.26 -26.98
N PRO A 452 9.58 7.81 -27.52
CA PRO A 452 10.15 6.53 -27.16
C PRO A 452 10.32 6.44 -25.64
N ILE A 453 9.88 5.35 -25.02
CA ILE A 453 10.15 5.11 -23.59
C ILE A 453 11.58 4.55 -23.47
N ASP A 454 12.37 5.18 -22.63
CA ASP A 454 13.74 4.79 -22.29
C ASP A 454 13.73 3.78 -21.13
N GLN A 455 13.01 4.12 -20.06
CA GLN A 455 12.98 3.34 -18.83
C GLN A 455 11.59 3.39 -18.18
N VAL A 456 11.19 2.26 -17.59
CA VAL A 456 9.99 2.13 -16.75
C VAL A 456 10.43 1.63 -15.38
N TYR A 457 10.14 2.39 -14.33
CA TYR A 457 10.37 2.01 -12.95
C TYR A 457 9.08 1.50 -12.34
N LEU A 458 9.08 0.26 -11.87
CA LEU A 458 7.98 -0.30 -11.08
C LEU A 458 8.33 -0.19 -9.60
N ALA A 459 7.59 0.65 -8.90
CA ALA A 459 7.73 0.89 -7.48
C ALA A 459 6.58 0.25 -6.67
N GLY A 460 6.67 0.40 -5.35
CA GLY A 460 5.70 -0.13 -4.39
C GLY A 460 5.97 -1.57 -4.01
N GLY A 461 5.38 -1.98 -2.90
CA GLY A 461 5.56 -3.32 -2.33
C GLY A 461 5.20 -4.45 -3.28
N PHE A 462 4.27 -4.21 -4.16
CA PHE A 462 3.85 -5.14 -5.19
C PHE A 462 4.78 -5.12 -6.42
N GLY A 463 5.22 -3.94 -6.86
CA GLY A 463 6.03 -3.78 -8.08
C GLY A 463 7.37 -4.52 -8.04
N TYR A 464 7.94 -4.68 -6.85
CA TYR A 464 9.24 -5.35 -6.65
C TYR A 464 9.22 -6.86 -6.95
N TYR A 465 8.13 -7.55 -6.58
CA TYR A 465 7.99 -9.01 -6.81
C TYR A 465 7.20 -9.35 -8.07
N LEU A 466 6.84 -8.34 -8.87
CA LEU A 466 6.05 -8.55 -10.06
C LEU A 466 6.84 -9.34 -11.11
N ASP A 467 6.26 -10.47 -11.55
CA ASP A 467 6.71 -11.12 -12.78
C ASP A 467 6.38 -10.22 -13.97
N VAL A 468 7.40 -9.53 -14.47
CA VAL A 468 7.29 -8.55 -15.55
C VAL A 468 6.76 -9.19 -16.85
N GLU A 469 7.16 -10.43 -17.15
CA GLU A 469 6.66 -11.14 -18.33
C GLU A 469 5.18 -11.55 -18.16
N ALA A 470 4.77 -11.95 -16.97
CA ALA A 470 3.37 -12.19 -16.67
C ALA A 470 2.54 -10.89 -16.79
N ALA A 471 3.08 -9.75 -16.34
CA ALA A 471 2.44 -8.44 -16.46
C ALA A 471 2.22 -8.05 -17.94
N PHE A 472 3.18 -8.33 -18.81
CA PHE A 472 3.01 -8.15 -20.27
C PHE A 472 1.96 -9.09 -20.85
N ARG A 473 1.94 -10.36 -20.42
CA ARG A 473 0.98 -11.36 -20.92
C ARG A 473 -0.46 -11.00 -20.61
N ILE A 474 -0.74 -10.49 -19.41
CA ILE A 474 -2.09 -10.06 -19.05
C ILE A 474 -2.45 -8.65 -19.57
N GLY A 475 -1.51 -7.96 -20.21
CA GLY A 475 -1.70 -6.63 -20.75
C GLY A 475 -1.69 -5.49 -19.74
N LEU A 476 -1.07 -5.68 -18.56
CA LEU A 476 -0.86 -4.61 -17.58
C LEU A 476 0.09 -3.52 -18.12
N LEU A 477 1.13 -3.93 -18.85
CA LEU A 477 2.10 -3.03 -19.45
C LEU A 477 2.04 -3.08 -21.00
N PRO A 478 2.26 -1.94 -21.71
CA PRO A 478 2.41 -1.94 -23.17
C PRO A 478 3.58 -2.80 -23.64
N VAL A 479 3.39 -3.63 -24.65
CA VAL A 479 4.44 -4.50 -25.21
C VAL A 479 5.66 -3.69 -25.69
N SER A 480 5.46 -2.44 -26.10
CA SER A 480 6.54 -1.50 -26.50
C SER A 480 7.51 -1.15 -25.37
N MET A 481 7.15 -1.44 -24.12
CA MET A 481 7.97 -1.22 -22.92
C MET A 481 8.77 -2.47 -22.51
N ARG A 482 8.61 -3.60 -23.22
CA ARG A 482 9.34 -4.84 -22.92
C ARG A 482 10.86 -4.62 -23.02
N GLY A 483 11.61 -5.14 -22.05
CA GLY A 483 13.05 -4.96 -21.94
C GLY A 483 13.50 -3.62 -21.36
N LYS A 484 12.56 -2.76 -20.93
CA LYS A 484 12.83 -1.42 -20.37
C LYS A 484 12.32 -1.27 -18.94
N VAL A 485 11.83 -2.34 -18.35
CA VAL A 485 11.20 -2.34 -17.01
C VAL A 485 12.21 -2.76 -15.96
N THR A 486 12.32 -1.95 -14.90
CA THR A 486 13.13 -2.22 -13.71
C THR A 486 12.27 -2.18 -12.47
N ALA A 487 12.38 -3.19 -11.61
CA ALA A 487 11.78 -3.17 -10.29
C ALA A 487 12.59 -2.23 -9.37
N ALA A 488 11.98 -1.13 -8.94
CA ALA A 488 12.64 -0.06 -8.18
C ALA A 488 12.50 -0.19 -6.65
N GLY A 489 11.77 -1.21 -6.17
CA GLY A 489 11.57 -1.40 -4.73
C GLY A 489 10.69 -0.34 -4.08
N ASN A 490 10.95 -0.04 -2.81
CA ASN A 490 10.25 1.02 -2.10
C ASN A 490 10.92 2.39 -2.33
N THR A 491 10.54 3.02 -3.44
CA THR A 491 11.08 4.33 -3.82
C THR A 491 10.63 5.45 -2.88
N SER A 492 9.50 5.30 -2.17
CA SER A 492 9.03 6.23 -1.16
C SER A 492 10.00 6.30 0.02
N LEU A 493 10.44 5.15 0.56
CA LEU A 493 11.48 5.10 1.61
C LEU A 493 12.82 5.69 1.12
N ALA A 494 13.26 5.29 -0.09
CA ALA A 494 14.51 5.78 -0.66
C ALA A 494 14.53 7.30 -0.79
N GLY A 495 13.42 7.86 -1.28
CA GLY A 495 13.27 9.30 -1.41
C GLY A 495 13.13 10.03 -0.07
N ALA A 496 12.41 9.46 0.88
CA ALA A 496 12.34 10.02 2.23
C ALA A 496 13.73 10.11 2.87
N TYR A 497 14.59 9.08 2.69
CA TYR A 497 15.99 9.13 3.12
C TYR A 497 16.76 10.29 2.45
N ARG A 498 16.74 10.36 1.10
CA ARG A 498 17.47 11.40 0.35
C ARG A 498 17.01 12.79 0.70
N ILE A 499 15.68 13.04 0.72
CA ILE A 499 15.12 14.33 1.12
C ILE A 499 15.55 14.68 2.55
N GLY A 500 15.52 13.72 3.48
CA GLY A 500 15.94 13.93 4.86
C GLY A 500 17.43 14.32 4.98
N CYS A 501 18.32 13.65 4.26
CA CYS A 501 19.74 13.99 4.22
C CYS A 501 19.98 15.37 3.61
N ASP A 502 19.37 15.68 2.47
CA ASP A 502 19.56 16.96 1.77
C ASP A 502 18.99 18.16 2.57
N LEU A 503 17.96 17.92 3.40
CA LEU A 503 17.44 18.92 4.35
C LEU A 503 18.34 19.09 5.57
N LEU A 504 19.06 18.05 5.98
CA LEU A 504 20.01 18.10 7.11
C LEU A 504 21.28 18.86 6.74
N ASP A 505 21.83 18.59 5.57
CA ASP A 505 23.08 19.23 5.10
C ASP A 505 22.85 20.56 4.40
N GLY A 506 21.59 20.95 4.15
CA GLY A 506 21.22 22.21 3.50
C GLY A 506 21.39 22.22 1.98
N THR A 507 21.60 21.06 1.35
CA THR A 507 21.66 20.90 -0.12
C THR A 507 20.31 21.23 -0.75
N THR A 508 19.20 20.99 -0.02
CA THR A 508 17.86 21.39 -0.43
C THR A 508 17.10 22.10 0.69
N ASP A 509 16.11 22.88 0.30
CA ASP A 509 15.19 23.58 1.20
C ASP A 509 13.75 23.54 0.68
N LYS A 510 12.83 24.11 1.46
CA LYS A 510 11.41 24.19 1.09
C LYS A 510 11.21 24.89 -0.26
N GLY A 511 11.88 26.02 -0.47
CA GLY A 511 11.70 26.82 -1.69
C GLY A 511 12.19 26.12 -2.95
N GLN A 512 13.31 25.38 -2.84
CA GLN A 512 13.87 24.60 -3.94
C GLN A 512 12.95 23.41 -4.28
N LEU A 513 12.42 22.69 -3.28
CA LEU A 513 11.48 21.61 -3.51
C LEU A 513 10.18 22.11 -4.15
N GLU A 514 9.59 23.20 -3.61
CA GLU A 514 8.39 23.80 -4.18
C GLU A 514 8.60 24.27 -5.62
N LYS A 515 9.75 24.84 -5.92
CA LYS A 515 10.12 25.24 -7.29
C LYS A 515 10.17 24.02 -8.22
N ARG A 516 10.83 22.92 -7.83
CA ARG A 516 10.86 21.68 -8.62
C ARG A 516 9.47 21.09 -8.87
N LEU A 517 8.58 21.15 -7.88
CA LEU A 517 7.22 20.64 -7.99
C LEU A 517 6.28 21.52 -8.82
N SER A 518 6.56 22.84 -8.91
CA SER A 518 5.71 23.78 -9.66
C SER A 518 5.63 23.54 -11.17
N PHE A 519 6.56 22.76 -11.74
CA PHE A 519 6.56 22.38 -13.17
C PHE A 519 5.83 21.08 -13.47
N ILE A 520 5.33 20.40 -12.43
CA ILE A 520 4.64 19.11 -12.59
C ILE A 520 3.19 19.36 -12.99
N GLU A 521 2.81 18.88 -14.17
CA GLU A 521 1.42 18.83 -14.62
C GLU A 521 0.72 17.63 -13.95
N SER A 522 -0.40 17.87 -13.30
CA SER A 522 -1.23 16.78 -12.75
C SER A 522 -2.52 16.65 -13.56
N ILE A 523 -2.86 15.44 -13.94
CA ILE A 523 -4.12 15.15 -14.64
C ILE A 523 -5.02 14.25 -13.80
N ASN A 524 -6.31 14.55 -13.79
CA ASN A 524 -7.34 13.70 -13.23
C ASN A 524 -7.87 12.76 -14.32
N LEU A 525 -7.65 11.46 -14.19
CA LEU A 525 -8.09 10.48 -15.20
C LEU A 525 -9.61 10.43 -15.36
N ALA A 526 -10.38 10.68 -14.30
CA ALA A 526 -11.83 10.68 -14.38
C ALA A 526 -12.40 11.81 -15.26
N GLU A 527 -11.62 12.87 -15.49
CA GLU A 527 -11.99 14.01 -16.33
C GLU A 527 -11.51 13.84 -17.79
N GLN A 528 -10.74 12.78 -18.09
CA GLN A 528 -10.28 12.50 -19.43
C GLN A 528 -11.36 11.74 -20.22
N GLU A 529 -11.88 12.33 -21.30
CA GLU A 529 -12.96 11.73 -22.13
C GLU A 529 -12.61 10.32 -22.61
N GLU A 530 -11.34 10.07 -22.94
CA GLU A 530 -10.87 8.79 -23.46
C GLU A 530 -10.61 7.73 -22.38
N PHE A 531 -10.59 8.10 -21.09
CA PHE A 531 -10.25 7.16 -20.00
C PHE A 531 -11.21 5.97 -19.96
N ASN A 532 -12.51 6.22 -20.01
CA ASN A 532 -13.52 5.16 -19.97
C ASN A 532 -13.41 4.21 -21.18
N ALA A 533 -13.14 4.74 -22.37
CA ALA A 533 -12.97 3.92 -23.56
C ALA A 533 -11.72 3.04 -23.50
N LEU A 534 -10.59 3.58 -23.03
CA LEU A 534 -9.35 2.84 -22.80
C LEU A 534 -9.51 1.83 -21.67
N TYR A 535 -10.15 2.21 -20.57
CA TYR A 535 -10.42 1.30 -19.45
C TYR A 535 -11.21 0.07 -19.89
N VAL A 536 -12.31 0.26 -20.62
CA VAL A 536 -13.11 -0.86 -21.15
C VAL A 536 -12.30 -1.69 -22.13
N ARG A 537 -11.54 -1.04 -23.04
CA ARG A 537 -10.67 -1.74 -24.01
C ARG A 537 -9.63 -2.65 -23.32
N TYR A 538 -9.10 -2.22 -22.19
CA TYR A 538 -8.04 -2.94 -21.47
C TYR A 538 -8.55 -3.86 -20.38
N ILE A 539 -9.86 -4.13 -20.26
CA ILE A 539 -10.40 -5.11 -19.33
C ILE A 539 -9.97 -6.53 -19.71
N ASP A 540 -10.03 -6.87 -21.01
CA ASP A 540 -9.62 -8.18 -21.51
C ASP A 540 -8.13 -8.45 -21.26
N LEU A 541 -7.79 -9.72 -21.01
CA LEU A 541 -6.42 -10.18 -20.75
C LEU A 541 -5.67 -10.41 -22.07
N ARG A 542 -5.07 -9.35 -22.61
CA ARG A 542 -4.30 -9.41 -23.87
C ARG A 542 -3.03 -8.58 -23.79
#